data_327f9c603d5403b382ff1e82fcb6f95c
#
_entry.id   327f9c603d5403b382ff1e82fcb6f95c
#
_cell.length_a   1.000
_cell.length_b   1.000
_cell.length_c   1.000
_cell.angle_alpha   90.00
_cell.angle_beta   90.00
_cell.angle_gamma   90.00
#
_symmetry.space_group_name_H-M   'P 1'
#
loop_
_entity.id
_entity.type
_entity.pdbx_description
1 polymer ?
#
loop_
_entity_poly.entity_id
_entity_poly.type
_entity_poly.pdbx_seq_one_letter_code
_entity_poly.pdbx_strand_id
1 'polypeptide(L)'
;MAQHTDSGQDPVETTSGSHAEHTPQGVSREQSGYLLQEVSAPGTTGDAGELSLTITGPDGAPVTEFETSHGRQMHLIVVRSDGTGFRHVHPVMDEAGRWSLPWQWEAAGTYRVYADVVPAGAEQNLTLTRTVDVAGAFTPAAPEATATDEVDGFQVSVEGDLSAGSTSDLTISVTRDGQPITTLEPYLGAYGHLVALRAGDLAYLHVHPEGAEPVAGEVSGPDVEFATTAPTPGRYYLYFDFQVDGQVHTAQFALDTTGAADTRPSAGATAEGHGEH
;
A
#
# COMPACT_ATOMS: atom_id res chain seq x y z
N MET A 1 -28.89 -13.46 68.13
CA MET A 1 -29.11 -14.31 66.97
C MET A 1 -29.67 -13.42 65.86
N ALA A 2 -28.88 -13.01 64.95
CA ALA A 2 -29.26 -12.43 63.68
C ALA A 2 -28.11 -12.66 62.71
N GLN A 3 -28.36 -13.47 61.69
CA GLN A 3 -27.41 -13.79 60.64
C GLN A 3 -27.53 -12.71 59.53
N HIS A 4 -26.43 -12.07 59.21
CA HIS A 4 -26.27 -11.27 58.00
C HIS A 4 -25.85 -12.16 56.86
N THR A 5 -26.62 -12.24 55.81
CA THR A 5 -26.28 -12.79 54.52
C THR A 5 -25.63 -11.70 53.69
N ASP A 6 -24.35 -11.84 53.45
CA ASP A 6 -23.57 -11.02 52.53
C ASP A 6 -23.85 -11.50 51.09
N SER A 7 -24.34 -10.62 50.27
CA SER A 7 -24.58 -10.84 48.85
C SER A 7 -23.35 -10.33 48.08
N GLY A 8 -22.46 -11.24 47.73
CA GLY A 8 -21.35 -10.94 46.81
C GLY A 8 -21.86 -10.51 45.43
N GLN A 9 -21.52 -9.29 45.03
CA GLN A 9 -21.61 -8.85 43.65
C GLN A 9 -20.27 -9.11 42.99
N ASP A 10 -20.27 -10.01 42.02
CA ASP A 10 -19.14 -10.22 41.13
C ASP A 10 -18.94 -8.96 40.23
N PRO A 11 -17.71 -8.49 40.05
CA PRO A 11 -17.44 -7.42 39.13
C PRO A 11 -17.58 -7.92 37.71
N VAL A 12 -18.46 -7.28 36.92
CA VAL A 12 -18.55 -7.45 35.47
C VAL A 12 -17.23 -6.96 34.86
N GLU A 13 -16.39 -7.89 34.44
CA GLU A 13 -15.25 -7.58 33.58
C GLU A 13 -15.78 -7.04 32.25
N THR A 14 -15.71 -5.74 32.08
CA THR A 14 -15.81 -5.11 30.77
C THR A 14 -14.52 -5.40 30.01
N THR A 15 -14.53 -6.42 29.18
CA THR A 15 -13.50 -6.60 28.16
C THR A 15 -13.61 -5.44 27.17
N SER A 16 -12.79 -4.42 27.41
CA SER A 16 -12.50 -3.40 26.38
C SER A 16 -11.72 -4.09 25.27
N GLY A 17 -12.43 -4.58 24.26
CA GLY A 17 -11.83 -4.94 23.00
C GLY A 17 -11.16 -3.68 22.43
N SER A 18 -9.85 -3.63 22.49
CA SER A 18 -9.08 -2.62 21.77
C SER A 18 -9.30 -2.89 20.27
N HIS A 19 -10.24 -2.18 19.67
CA HIS A 19 -10.23 -1.99 18.24
C HIS A 19 -8.95 -1.21 17.94
N ALA A 20 -7.93 -1.88 17.43
CA ALA A 20 -6.81 -1.21 16.81
C ALA A 20 -7.44 -0.38 15.67
N GLU A 21 -7.53 0.94 15.88
CA GLU A 21 -7.93 1.86 14.82
C GLU A 21 -6.86 1.74 13.74
N HIS A 22 -7.19 1.08 12.63
CA HIS A 22 -6.34 1.04 11.45
C HIS A 22 -6.31 2.43 10.84
N THR A 23 -5.45 3.29 11.36
CA THR A 23 -5.21 4.62 10.80
C THR A 23 -4.68 4.44 9.37
N PRO A 24 -5.31 5.04 8.36
CA PRO A 24 -4.83 4.96 6.99
C PRO A 24 -3.38 5.45 6.91
N GLN A 25 -2.50 4.63 6.36
CA GLN A 25 -1.10 4.98 6.13
C GLN A 25 -0.92 5.68 4.79
N GLY A 26 0.20 6.38 4.60
CA GLY A 26 0.53 7.03 3.33
C GLY A 26 -0.46 8.11 2.90
N VAL A 27 -1.19 8.75 3.82
CA VAL A 27 -2.11 9.87 3.54
C VAL A 27 -1.64 11.18 4.16
N SER A 28 -0.56 11.16 4.92
CA SER A 28 0.00 12.33 5.60
C SER A 28 1.45 12.57 5.19
N ARG A 29 1.84 13.83 5.15
CA ARG A 29 3.24 14.24 5.00
C ARG A 29 4.03 14.18 6.29
N GLU A 30 3.37 13.95 7.41
CA GLU A 30 3.94 13.93 8.75
C GLU A 30 3.45 12.69 9.50
N GLN A 31 4.37 12.03 10.19
CA GLN A 31 4.10 10.90 11.07
C GLN A 31 5.15 10.85 12.18
N SER A 32 4.74 10.72 13.44
CA SER A 32 5.64 10.60 14.61
C SER A 32 6.68 11.74 14.71
N GLY A 33 6.33 12.95 14.26
CA GLY A 33 7.22 14.12 14.26
C GLY A 33 8.20 14.20 13.09
N TYR A 34 8.22 13.19 12.21
CA TYR A 34 8.98 13.24 10.96
C TYR A 34 8.13 13.86 9.85
N LEU A 35 8.72 14.72 9.06
CA LEU A 35 8.04 15.50 8.02
C LEU A 35 8.72 15.33 6.67
N LEU A 36 7.97 14.85 5.67
CA LEU A 36 8.39 14.88 4.27
C LEU A 36 8.28 16.32 3.75
N GLN A 37 9.41 16.91 3.39
CA GLN A 37 9.48 18.24 2.81
C GLN A 37 8.93 18.26 1.38
N GLU A 38 8.94 19.41 0.73
CA GLU A 38 8.49 19.54 -0.65
C GLU A 38 9.28 18.61 -1.57
N VAL A 39 8.58 17.88 -2.44
CA VAL A 39 9.19 17.05 -3.48
C VAL A 39 9.46 17.92 -4.69
N SER A 40 10.73 18.02 -5.09
CA SER A 40 11.13 18.69 -6.32
C SER A 40 11.21 17.68 -7.47
N ALA A 41 10.60 18.00 -8.60
CA ALA A 41 10.61 17.16 -9.81
C ALA A 41 10.39 18.03 -11.06
N PRO A 42 10.63 17.54 -12.30
CA PRO A 42 10.26 18.26 -13.52
C PRO A 42 8.76 18.60 -13.52
N GLY A 43 8.42 19.79 -14.02
CA GLY A 43 7.02 20.29 -13.98
C GLY A 43 6.15 19.84 -15.16
N THR A 44 6.74 19.25 -16.21
CA THR A 44 6.05 18.85 -17.44
C THR A 44 6.48 17.47 -17.90
N THR A 45 5.68 16.86 -18.78
CA THR A 45 5.99 15.56 -19.39
C THR A 45 7.15 15.66 -20.36
N GLY A 46 7.99 14.62 -20.46
CA GLY A 46 9.09 14.52 -21.41
C GLY A 46 10.35 15.26 -21.00
N ASP A 47 10.28 16.18 -20.03
CA ASP A 47 11.46 16.86 -19.51
C ASP A 47 12.28 15.92 -18.61
N ALA A 48 13.51 15.65 -19.00
CA ALA A 48 14.45 14.91 -18.17
C ALA A 48 15.00 15.83 -17.06
N GLY A 49 15.04 15.31 -15.82
CA GLY A 49 15.54 16.04 -14.67
C GLY A 49 15.80 15.13 -13.50
N GLU A 50 15.57 15.62 -12.31
CA GLU A 50 15.77 14.91 -11.06
C GLU A 50 14.50 15.02 -10.20
N LEU A 51 14.08 13.93 -9.59
CA LEU A 51 13.15 13.95 -8.47
C LEU A 51 13.99 13.92 -7.19
N SER A 52 13.66 14.82 -6.26
CA SER A 52 14.36 14.88 -4.98
C SER A 52 13.45 15.27 -3.84
N LEU A 53 13.80 14.83 -2.64
CA LEU A 53 13.08 15.08 -1.42
C LEU A 53 14.01 15.04 -0.19
N THR A 54 13.52 15.56 0.92
CA THR A 54 14.20 15.51 2.22
C THR A 54 13.17 15.20 3.30
N ILE A 55 13.56 14.42 4.30
CA ILE A 55 12.75 14.16 5.49
C ILE A 55 13.42 14.88 6.66
N THR A 56 12.65 15.66 7.41
CA THR A 56 13.13 16.29 8.65
C THR A 56 12.61 15.55 9.86
N GLY A 57 13.42 15.45 10.91
CA GLY A 57 13.07 14.85 12.18
C GLY A 57 12.28 15.75 13.11
N PRO A 58 11.95 15.28 14.30
CA PRO A 58 11.22 16.05 15.33
C PRO A 58 11.93 17.33 15.78
N ASP A 59 13.23 17.40 15.61
CA ASP A 59 14.07 18.60 15.86
C ASP A 59 14.09 19.61 14.72
N GLY A 60 13.44 19.30 13.60
CA GLY A 60 13.40 20.08 12.37
C GLY A 60 14.66 19.98 11.50
N ALA A 61 15.66 19.18 11.89
CA ALA A 61 16.85 18.93 11.08
C ALA A 61 16.59 17.83 10.02
N PRO A 62 17.31 17.86 8.88
CA PRO A 62 17.29 16.74 7.94
C PRO A 62 17.75 15.45 8.61
N VAL A 63 17.03 14.37 8.37
CA VAL A 63 17.43 13.02 8.80
C VAL A 63 18.47 12.49 7.82
N THR A 64 19.60 12.03 8.35
CA THR A 64 20.73 11.52 7.56
C THR A 64 21.05 10.05 7.84
N GLU A 65 20.32 9.41 8.75
CA GLU A 65 20.51 8.01 9.11
C GLU A 65 19.18 7.26 9.03
N PHE A 66 19.15 6.17 8.27
CA PHE A 66 17.99 5.31 8.08
C PHE A 66 18.40 3.85 8.17
N GLU A 67 17.54 3.03 8.75
CA GLU A 67 17.68 1.58 8.73
C GLU A 67 17.46 1.05 7.31
N THR A 68 18.06 -0.09 7.03
CA THR A 68 17.80 -0.82 5.79
C THR A 68 16.62 -1.76 5.99
N SER A 69 15.57 -1.57 5.21
CA SER A 69 14.41 -2.46 5.13
C SER A 69 14.33 -3.02 3.72
N HIS A 70 14.17 -4.34 3.59
CA HIS A 70 14.11 -5.00 2.28
C HIS A 70 15.26 -4.58 1.33
N GLY A 71 16.49 -4.50 1.87
CA GLY A 71 17.69 -4.18 1.10
C GLY A 71 17.86 -2.72 0.68
N ARG A 72 16.97 -1.81 1.09
CA ARG A 72 17.02 -0.37 0.79
C ARG A 72 16.72 0.46 2.04
N GLN A 73 17.24 1.68 2.05
CA GLN A 73 16.95 2.66 3.11
C GLN A 73 15.66 3.47 2.82
N MET A 74 15.26 3.53 1.55
CA MET A 74 14.00 4.15 1.12
C MET A 74 13.38 3.37 -0.03
N HIS A 75 12.08 3.07 0.10
CA HIS A 75 11.22 2.68 -0.99
C HIS A 75 10.40 3.90 -1.41
N LEU A 76 10.68 4.42 -2.60
CA LEU A 76 9.97 5.56 -3.16
C LEU A 76 8.91 5.06 -4.15
N ILE A 77 7.66 5.24 -3.79
CA ILE A 77 6.53 4.84 -4.63
C ILE A 77 5.91 6.09 -5.21
N VAL A 78 5.70 6.09 -6.51
CA VAL A 78 5.05 7.17 -7.24
C VAL A 78 3.89 6.59 -8.03
N VAL A 79 2.71 7.18 -7.91
CA VAL A 79 1.52 6.76 -8.64
C VAL A 79 0.67 7.96 -9.01
N ARG A 80 0.08 7.99 -10.20
CA ARG A 80 -0.86 9.02 -10.59
C ARG A 80 -2.19 8.86 -9.83
N SER A 81 -2.90 9.95 -9.60
CA SER A 81 -4.12 9.99 -8.79
C SER A 81 -5.24 9.05 -9.24
N ASP A 82 -5.18 8.57 -10.49
CA ASP A 82 -6.11 7.61 -11.07
C ASP A 82 -5.65 6.14 -10.97
N GLY A 83 -4.55 5.88 -10.24
CA GLY A 83 -4.00 4.53 -10.07
C GLY A 83 -3.10 4.06 -11.20
N THR A 84 -2.79 4.91 -12.20
CA THR A 84 -1.87 4.56 -13.28
C THR A 84 -0.48 5.18 -13.10
N GLY A 85 0.47 4.82 -13.95
CA GLY A 85 1.83 5.38 -13.92
C GLY A 85 2.58 5.06 -12.63
N PHE A 86 2.34 3.89 -12.07
CA PHE A 86 3.04 3.40 -10.88
C PHE A 86 4.53 3.20 -11.16
N ARG A 87 5.34 3.60 -10.19
CA ARG A 87 6.77 3.31 -10.13
C ARG A 87 7.18 3.04 -8.70
N HIS A 88 7.96 1.99 -8.51
CA HIS A 88 8.63 1.66 -7.26
C HIS A 88 10.14 1.76 -7.49
N VAL A 89 10.78 2.75 -6.90
CA VAL A 89 12.18 3.10 -7.16
C VAL A 89 12.93 3.41 -5.86
N HIS A 90 14.26 3.45 -5.94
CA HIS A 90 15.13 3.59 -4.76
C HIS A 90 16.11 4.75 -5.00
N PRO A 91 15.82 5.96 -4.49
CA PRO A 91 16.70 7.11 -4.60
C PRO A 91 17.96 6.91 -3.75
N VAL A 92 18.98 7.71 -4.03
CA VAL A 92 20.22 7.76 -3.26
C VAL A 92 20.22 9.02 -2.40
N MET A 93 20.66 8.87 -1.14
CA MET A 93 20.79 9.98 -0.20
C MET A 93 22.21 10.56 -0.25
N ASP A 94 22.32 11.88 -0.22
CA ASP A 94 23.57 12.60 -0.01
C ASP A 94 23.86 12.83 1.48
N GLU A 95 25.04 13.38 1.79
CA GLU A 95 25.47 13.66 3.16
C GLU A 95 24.59 14.71 3.89
N ALA A 96 23.80 15.49 3.16
CA ALA A 96 22.90 16.48 3.71
C ALA A 96 21.48 15.92 3.97
N GLY A 97 21.24 14.63 3.72
CA GLY A 97 19.93 13.98 3.89
C GLY A 97 18.96 14.23 2.73
N ARG A 98 19.48 14.70 1.58
CA ARG A 98 18.68 14.87 0.37
C ARG A 98 18.72 13.60 -0.45
N TRP A 99 17.55 13.04 -0.70
CA TRP A 99 17.33 11.89 -1.57
C TRP A 99 17.10 12.35 -3.00
N SER A 100 17.69 11.67 -3.97
CA SER A 100 17.49 12.02 -5.37
C SER A 100 17.69 10.84 -6.32
N LEU A 101 17.05 10.95 -7.51
CA LEU A 101 17.22 10.05 -8.65
C LEU A 101 16.88 10.77 -9.96
N PRO A 102 17.44 10.33 -11.11
CA PRO A 102 17.02 10.82 -12.44
C PRO A 102 15.53 10.56 -12.64
N TRP A 103 14.81 11.55 -13.17
CA TRP A 103 13.37 11.46 -13.32
C TRP A 103 12.86 12.14 -14.60
N GLN A 104 11.83 11.53 -15.16
CA GLN A 104 11.06 12.05 -16.27
C GLN A 104 9.63 11.56 -16.17
N TRP A 105 8.65 12.46 -16.35
CA TRP A 105 7.25 12.12 -16.38
C TRP A 105 6.81 11.66 -17.77
N GLU A 106 6.07 10.56 -17.84
CA GLU A 106 5.51 10.04 -19.09
C GLU A 106 4.14 10.63 -19.40
N ALA A 107 3.38 11.01 -18.37
CA ALA A 107 2.04 11.55 -18.51
C ALA A 107 1.81 12.73 -17.55
N ALA A 108 0.93 13.63 -17.94
CA ALA A 108 0.46 14.73 -17.10
C ALA A 108 -0.54 14.25 -16.05
N GLY A 109 -0.72 15.02 -14.98
CA GLY A 109 -1.68 14.77 -13.91
C GLY A 109 -1.09 15.01 -12.54
N THR A 110 -1.88 14.75 -11.50
CA THR A 110 -1.42 14.79 -10.11
C THR A 110 -0.89 13.42 -9.72
N TYR A 111 0.33 13.37 -9.23
CA TYR A 111 0.97 12.16 -8.72
C TYR A 111 1.05 12.21 -7.20
N ARG A 112 0.89 11.06 -6.57
CA ARG A 112 1.23 10.85 -5.18
C ARG A 112 2.59 10.20 -5.08
N VAL A 113 3.44 10.75 -4.21
CA VAL A 113 4.79 10.28 -3.93
C VAL A 113 4.82 9.82 -2.49
N TYR A 114 5.23 8.59 -2.25
CA TYR A 114 5.39 8.01 -0.91
C TYR A 114 6.87 7.77 -0.64
N ALA A 115 7.32 8.20 0.50
CA ALA A 115 8.61 7.84 1.06
C ALA A 115 8.35 6.83 2.20
N ASP A 116 8.65 5.57 1.92
CA ASP A 116 8.56 4.48 2.89
C ASP A 116 9.93 4.21 3.47
N VAL A 117 10.11 4.48 4.77
CA VAL A 117 11.41 4.57 5.43
C VAL A 117 11.35 4.18 6.90
N VAL A 118 12.49 3.76 7.44
CA VAL A 118 12.71 3.61 8.88
C VAL A 118 13.85 4.54 9.30
N PRO A 119 13.58 5.76 9.80
CA PRO A 119 14.63 6.61 10.35
C PRO A 119 15.34 5.93 11.51
N ALA A 120 16.64 6.08 11.62
CA ALA A 120 17.40 5.50 12.74
C ALA A 120 16.85 5.98 14.08
N GLY A 121 16.53 5.03 14.97
CA GLY A 121 15.91 5.30 16.26
C GLY A 121 14.40 5.53 16.24
N ALA A 122 13.74 5.43 15.10
CA ALA A 122 12.27 5.37 15.04
C ALA A 122 11.77 3.99 15.49
N GLU A 123 10.62 3.97 16.20
CA GLU A 123 10.03 2.72 16.71
C GLU A 123 9.34 1.87 15.62
N GLN A 124 9.04 2.48 14.48
CA GLN A 124 8.26 1.85 13.41
C GLN A 124 8.60 2.44 12.03
N ASN A 125 8.21 1.72 11.01
CA ASN A 125 8.23 2.18 9.63
C ASN A 125 7.31 3.40 9.45
N LEU A 126 7.73 4.35 8.63
CA LEU A 126 6.97 5.57 8.28
C LEU A 126 6.68 5.58 6.79
N THR A 127 5.41 5.78 6.44
CA THR A 127 4.98 6.00 5.05
C THR A 127 4.48 7.44 4.89
N LEU A 128 5.41 8.34 4.57
CA LEU A 128 5.13 9.76 4.39
C LEU A 128 4.77 10.05 2.94
N THR A 129 3.86 11.02 2.70
CA THR A 129 3.41 11.28 1.33
C THR A 129 3.27 12.76 0.99
N ARG A 130 3.48 13.07 -0.29
CA ARG A 130 3.24 14.36 -0.94
C ARG A 130 2.61 14.18 -2.31
N THR A 131 2.00 15.22 -2.82
CA THR A 131 1.53 15.30 -4.20
C THR A 131 2.45 16.16 -5.04
N VAL A 132 2.59 15.79 -6.32
CA VAL A 132 3.31 16.53 -7.34
C VAL A 132 2.39 16.70 -8.54
N ASP A 133 2.22 17.93 -9.02
CA ASP A 133 1.43 18.22 -10.21
C ASP A 133 2.33 18.33 -11.44
N VAL A 134 1.99 17.57 -12.48
CA VAL A 134 2.68 17.56 -13.77
C VAL A 134 1.80 18.21 -14.81
N ALA A 135 2.25 19.33 -15.36
CA ALA A 135 1.47 20.12 -16.29
C ALA A 135 1.22 19.36 -17.61
N GLY A 136 0.03 19.56 -18.17
CA GLY A 136 -0.42 18.99 -19.45
C GLY A 136 -1.88 18.59 -19.44
N ALA A 137 -2.33 18.01 -20.55
CA ALA A 137 -3.68 17.49 -20.64
C ALA A 137 -3.80 16.19 -19.82
N PHE A 138 -4.76 16.14 -18.92
CA PHE A 138 -5.03 14.99 -18.08
C PHE A 138 -6.49 14.55 -18.20
N THR A 139 -6.68 13.32 -18.62
CA THR A 139 -7.96 12.62 -18.53
C THR A 139 -7.74 11.43 -17.60
N PRO A 140 -8.41 11.39 -16.43
CA PRO A 140 -8.26 10.27 -15.53
C PRO A 140 -8.65 8.95 -16.16
N ALA A 141 -7.86 7.92 -15.98
CA ALA A 141 -8.28 6.55 -16.21
C ALA A 141 -9.22 6.11 -15.07
N ALA A 142 -10.01 5.09 -15.35
CA ALA A 142 -10.83 4.43 -14.33
C ALA A 142 -10.57 2.92 -14.46
N PRO A 143 -9.47 2.40 -13.91
CA PRO A 143 -9.15 0.99 -14.01
C PRO A 143 -10.34 0.12 -13.57
N GLU A 144 -10.78 -0.78 -14.44
CA GLU A 144 -11.81 -1.75 -14.11
C GLU A 144 -11.22 -2.84 -13.20
N ALA A 145 -12.10 -3.52 -12.44
CA ALA A 145 -11.65 -4.64 -11.61
C ALA A 145 -11.04 -5.73 -12.50
N THR A 146 -9.82 -6.11 -12.19
CA THR A 146 -9.11 -7.20 -12.86
C THR A 146 -8.17 -7.88 -11.88
N ALA A 147 -8.16 -9.21 -11.92
CA ALA A 147 -7.27 -10.08 -11.17
C ALA A 147 -6.14 -10.62 -12.06
N THR A 148 -5.99 -10.11 -13.29
CA THR A 148 -4.97 -10.56 -14.23
C THR A 148 -4.33 -9.36 -14.94
N ASP A 149 -3.05 -9.50 -15.27
CA ASP A 149 -2.30 -8.54 -16.07
C ASP A 149 -1.33 -9.26 -17.01
N GLU A 150 -0.91 -8.57 -18.06
CA GLU A 150 0.12 -9.05 -18.98
C GLU A 150 1.21 -7.98 -19.10
N VAL A 151 2.43 -8.31 -18.67
CA VAL A 151 3.59 -7.42 -18.67
C VAL A 151 4.81 -8.12 -19.22
N ASP A 152 5.48 -7.52 -20.21
CA ASP A 152 6.73 -8.02 -20.83
C ASP A 152 6.67 -9.50 -21.27
N GLY A 153 5.47 -9.97 -21.69
CA GLY A 153 5.21 -11.35 -22.11
C GLY A 153 4.95 -12.32 -20.96
N PHE A 154 4.89 -11.85 -19.72
CA PHE A 154 4.41 -12.61 -18.58
C PHE A 154 2.90 -12.40 -18.41
N GLN A 155 2.17 -13.49 -18.11
CA GLN A 155 0.81 -13.45 -17.62
C GLN A 155 0.87 -13.59 -16.09
N VAL A 156 0.31 -12.64 -15.39
CA VAL A 156 0.30 -12.61 -13.93
C VAL A 156 -1.14 -12.60 -13.45
N SER A 157 -1.46 -13.44 -12.49
CA SER A 157 -2.79 -13.51 -11.89
C SER A 157 -2.71 -13.43 -10.38
N VAL A 158 -3.74 -12.83 -9.76
CA VAL A 158 -3.92 -12.84 -8.32
C VAL A 158 -5.16 -13.66 -7.97
N GLU A 159 -5.01 -14.59 -7.05
CA GLU A 159 -6.08 -15.40 -6.48
C GLU A 159 -6.26 -15.07 -5.01
N GLY A 160 -7.49 -15.24 -4.50
CA GLY A 160 -7.90 -14.89 -3.16
C GLY A 160 -8.91 -13.73 -3.16
N ASP A 161 -9.64 -13.63 -2.06
CA ASP A 161 -10.64 -12.58 -1.85
C ASP A 161 -10.09 -11.50 -0.89
N LEU A 162 -10.11 -10.26 -1.33
CA LEU A 162 -9.75 -9.14 -0.47
C LEU A 162 -10.98 -8.78 0.40
N SER A 163 -10.93 -9.11 1.68
CA SER A 163 -12.04 -8.89 2.62
C SER A 163 -11.84 -7.62 3.45
N ALA A 164 -12.88 -6.78 3.53
CA ALA A 164 -12.80 -5.57 4.34
C ALA A 164 -12.84 -5.89 5.84
N GLY A 165 -11.88 -5.31 6.60
CA GLY A 165 -11.79 -5.44 8.06
C GLY A 165 -11.25 -6.76 8.56
N SER A 166 -10.75 -7.64 7.70
CA SER A 166 -10.12 -8.90 8.07
C SER A 166 -8.88 -9.17 7.23
N THR A 167 -7.97 -9.99 7.74
CA THR A 167 -6.81 -10.44 6.99
C THR A 167 -7.27 -11.31 5.82
N SER A 168 -6.65 -11.09 4.68
CA SER A 168 -6.87 -11.80 3.42
C SER A 168 -5.53 -12.35 2.94
N ASP A 169 -5.55 -13.60 2.50
CA ASP A 169 -4.40 -14.24 1.85
C ASP A 169 -4.58 -14.12 0.34
N LEU A 170 -3.58 -13.58 -0.33
CA LEU A 170 -3.52 -13.41 -1.77
C LEU A 170 -2.36 -14.23 -2.33
N THR A 171 -2.61 -14.99 -3.39
CA THR A 171 -1.58 -15.73 -4.12
C THR A 171 -1.42 -15.11 -5.50
N ILE A 172 -0.20 -14.69 -5.84
CA ILE A 172 0.12 -14.15 -7.16
C ILE A 172 0.95 -15.17 -7.92
N SER A 173 0.45 -15.57 -9.09
CA SER A 173 1.08 -16.58 -9.95
C SER A 173 1.63 -15.96 -11.23
N VAL A 174 2.85 -16.31 -11.61
CA VAL A 174 3.54 -15.82 -12.80
C VAL A 174 3.72 -16.94 -13.83
N THR A 175 3.26 -16.69 -15.05
CA THR A 175 3.42 -17.63 -16.18
C THR A 175 3.96 -16.90 -17.42
N ARG A 176 4.59 -17.64 -18.34
CA ARG A 176 4.98 -17.16 -19.68
C ARG A 176 4.64 -18.24 -20.70
N ASP A 177 3.96 -17.90 -21.78
CA ASP A 177 3.51 -18.85 -22.81
C ASP A 177 2.73 -20.06 -22.23
N GLY A 178 1.92 -19.81 -21.17
CA GLY A 178 1.15 -20.83 -20.48
C GLY A 178 1.99 -21.80 -19.61
N GLN A 179 3.27 -21.51 -19.41
CA GLN A 179 4.15 -22.30 -18.53
C GLN A 179 4.43 -21.54 -17.22
N PRO A 180 4.41 -22.20 -16.07
CA PRO A 180 4.71 -21.56 -14.78
C PRO A 180 6.19 -21.13 -14.75
N ILE A 181 6.43 -19.91 -14.22
CA ILE A 181 7.78 -19.39 -13.97
C ILE A 181 8.24 -19.87 -12.59
N THR A 182 9.21 -20.76 -12.56
CA THR A 182 9.81 -21.30 -11.34
C THR A 182 11.22 -20.73 -11.08
N THR A 183 11.51 -19.60 -11.73
CA THR A 183 12.82 -18.92 -11.69
C THR A 183 12.67 -17.47 -11.26
N LEU A 184 11.69 -17.16 -10.40
CA LEU A 184 11.62 -15.85 -9.76
C LEU A 184 12.87 -15.64 -8.90
N GLU A 185 13.56 -14.55 -9.14
CA GLU A 185 14.80 -14.20 -8.44
C GLU A 185 14.51 -13.37 -7.19
N PRO A 186 15.33 -13.49 -6.14
CA PRO A 186 15.25 -12.59 -4.99
C PRO A 186 15.42 -11.14 -5.40
N TYR A 187 14.44 -10.32 -5.08
CA TYR A 187 14.46 -8.89 -5.27
C TYR A 187 14.03 -8.22 -3.97
N LEU A 188 14.89 -7.36 -3.40
CA LEU A 188 14.62 -6.64 -2.15
C LEU A 188 14.23 -7.57 -0.98
N GLY A 189 14.87 -8.73 -0.87
CA GLY A 189 14.66 -9.67 0.25
C GLY A 189 13.40 -10.53 0.15
N ALA A 190 12.69 -10.54 -0.98
CA ALA A 190 11.56 -11.41 -1.25
C ALA A 190 11.56 -11.87 -2.72
N TYR A 191 10.71 -12.83 -3.09
CA TYR A 191 10.53 -13.24 -4.50
C TYR A 191 9.52 -12.37 -5.24
N GLY A 192 8.94 -11.38 -4.55
CA GLY A 192 8.08 -10.34 -5.10
C GLY A 192 7.66 -9.35 -4.04
N HIS A 193 7.35 -8.13 -4.46
CA HIS A 193 6.84 -7.07 -3.61
C HIS A 193 5.45 -6.66 -4.07
N LEU A 194 4.52 -6.54 -3.13
CA LEU A 194 3.17 -6.11 -3.40
C LEU A 194 2.89 -4.79 -2.69
N VAL A 195 2.55 -3.78 -3.49
CA VAL A 195 2.01 -2.50 -3.00
C VAL A 195 0.52 -2.48 -3.23
N ALA A 196 -0.26 -2.18 -2.22
CA ALA A 196 -1.71 -2.04 -2.32
C ALA A 196 -2.15 -0.64 -1.90
N LEU A 197 -2.95 0.01 -2.74
CA LEU A 197 -3.45 1.38 -2.54
C LEU A 197 -4.97 1.40 -2.67
N ARG A 198 -5.66 2.03 -1.71
CA ARG A 198 -7.11 2.19 -1.78
C ARG A 198 -7.47 3.18 -2.90
N ALA A 199 -8.37 2.79 -3.81
CA ALA A 199 -8.86 3.70 -4.83
C ALA A 199 -9.59 4.91 -4.20
N GLY A 200 -9.41 6.08 -4.81
CA GLY A 200 -10.01 7.34 -4.37
C GLY A 200 -9.06 8.22 -3.58
N ASP A 201 -8.53 7.76 -2.46
CA ASP A 201 -7.58 8.53 -1.64
C ASP A 201 -6.16 8.01 -1.67
N LEU A 202 -5.92 6.89 -2.34
CA LEU A 202 -4.62 6.22 -2.45
C LEU A 202 -3.97 5.96 -1.08
N ALA A 203 -4.77 5.67 -0.05
CA ALA A 203 -4.25 5.23 1.23
C ALA A 203 -3.46 3.93 1.05
N TYR A 204 -2.27 3.90 1.65
CA TYR A 204 -1.34 2.78 1.55
C TYR A 204 -1.78 1.64 2.47
N LEU A 205 -1.81 0.42 1.94
CA LEU A 205 -1.99 -0.79 2.73
C LEU A 205 -0.63 -1.44 2.96
N HIS A 206 -0.39 -1.82 4.18
CA HIS A 206 0.76 -2.63 4.50
C HIS A 206 0.48 -4.07 4.08
N VAL A 207 1.38 -4.63 3.28
CA VAL A 207 1.31 -6.00 2.75
C VAL A 207 2.55 -6.75 3.21
N HIS A 208 2.37 -7.96 3.68
CA HIS A 208 3.46 -8.81 4.12
C HIS A 208 3.64 -9.98 3.15
N PRO A 209 4.83 -10.17 2.57
CA PRO A 209 5.13 -11.40 1.89
C PRO A 209 5.15 -12.54 2.91
N GLU A 210 4.54 -13.65 2.56
CA GLU A 210 4.56 -14.87 3.36
C GLU A 210 5.74 -15.77 2.95
N GLY A 211 6.19 -16.61 3.87
CA GLY A 211 7.25 -17.57 3.63
C GLY A 211 8.61 -17.16 4.19
N ALA A 212 9.63 -17.94 3.86
CA ALA A 212 10.99 -17.71 4.32
C ALA A 212 11.70 -16.66 3.45
N GLU A 213 12.58 -15.87 4.07
CA GLU A 213 13.43 -14.95 3.32
C GLU A 213 14.30 -15.72 2.29
N PRO A 214 14.42 -15.21 1.05
CA PRO A 214 15.22 -15.83 0.02
C PRO A 214 16.70 -15.93 0.41
N VAL A 215 17.31 -17.04 0.07
CA VAL A 215 18.77 -17.19 0.14
C VAL A 215 19.39 -16.77 -1.20
N ALA A 216 20.53 -16.07 -1.13
CA ALA A 216 21.21 -15.56 -2.31
C ALA A 216 21.50 -16.68 -3.33
N GLY A 217 21.03 -16.51 -4.57
CA GLY A 217 21.19 -17.45 -5.67
C GLY A 217 20.12 -18.54 -5.75
N GLU A 218 19.17 -18.60 -4.81
CA GLU A 218 17.98 -19.42 -4.93
C GLU A 218 16.92 -18.74 -5.80
N VAL A 219 16.08 -19.54 -6.43
CA VAL A 219 14.92 -19.09 -7.21
C VAL A 219 13.67 -19.79 -6.69
N SER A 220 12.51 -19.22 -6.95
CA SER A 220 11.22 -19.73 -6.49
C SER A 220 10.14 -19.53 -7.56
N GLY A 221 8.89 -19.69 -7.18
CA GLY A 221 7.72 -19.52 -8.04
C GLY A 221 7.05 -20.85 -8.38
N PRO A 222 5.99 -20.82 -9.19
CA PRO A 222 5.41 -19.62 -9.84
C PRO A 222 4.65 -18.70 -8.88
N ASP A 223 4.34 -19.17 -7.66
CA ASP A 223 3.43 -18.53 -6.72
C ASP A 223 4.20 -17.74 -5.66
N VAL A 224 3.68 -16.56 -5.36
CA VAL A 224 4.13 -15.70 -4.24
C VAL A 224 2.90 -15.36 -3.40
N GLU A 225 2.98 -15.63 -2.10
CA GLU A 225 1.88 -15.46 -1.16
C GLU A 225 2.04 -14.18 -0.35
N PHE A 226 0.92 -13.50 -0.09
CA PHE A 226 0.86 -12.27 0.68
C PHE A 226 -0.32 -12.27 1.64
N ALA A 227 -0.11 -11.73 2.84
CA ALA A 227 -1.17 -11.39 3.76
C ALA A 227 -1.39 -9.88 3.81
N THR A 228 -2.64 -9.44 3.74
CA THR A 228 -3.02 -8.03 3.84
C THR A 228 -4.38 -7.84 4.47
N THR A 229 -4.67 -6.63 4.93
CA THR A 229 -5.97 -6.27 5.49
C THR A 229 -6.49 -4.99 4.84
N ALA A 230 -7.57 -5.08 4.08
CA ALA A 230 -8.27 -3.91 3.57
C ALA A 230 -9.06 -3.25 4.71
N PRO A 231 -8.78 -1.99 5.11
CA PRO A 231 -9.45 -1.38 6.27
C PRO A 231 -10.92 -1.04 6.00
N THR A 232 -11.30 -0.85 4.75
CA THR A 232 -12.66 -0.44 4.36
C THR A 232 -13.12 -1.16 3.10
N PRO A 233 -14.45 -1.30 2.89
CA PRO A 233 -14.97 -1.73 1.60
C PRO A 233 -14.60 -0.77 0.47
N GLY A 234 -14.37 -1.31 -0.72
CA GLY A 234 -14.08 -0.53 -1.92
C GLY A 234 -13.09 -1.22 -2.85
N ARG A 235 -12.62 -0.45 -3.82
CA ARG A 235 -11.61 -0.88 -4.78
C ARG A 235 -10.22 -0.60 -4.25
N TYR A 236 -9.27 -1.50 -4.56
CA TYR A 236 -7.86 -1.39 -4.28
C TYR A 236 -7.04 -1.64 -5.54
N TYR A 237 -6.04 -0.81 -5.78
CA TYR A 237 -5.03 -1.01 -6.81
C TYR A 237 -3.87 -1.77 -6.21
N LEU A 238 -3.45 -2.83 -6.87
CA LEU A 238 -2.33 -3.68 -6.46
C LEU A 238 -1.25 -3.62 -7.53
N TYR A 239 0.01 -3.51 -7.11
CA TYR A 239 1.18 -3.46 -7.98
C TYR A 239 2.17 -4.48 -7.47
N PHE A 240 2.47 -5.45 -8.31
CA PHE A 240 3.34 -6.56 -7.97
C PHE A 240 4.65 -6.49 -8.75
N ASP A 241 5.75 -6.24 -8.03
CA ASP A 241 7.10 -6.26 -8.58
C ASP A 241 7.71 -7.64 -8.41
N PHE A 242 8.22 -8.22 -9.49
CA PHE A 242 8.94 -9.51 -9.50
C PHE A 242 10.15 -9.43 -10.41
N GLN A 243 11.16 -10.25 -10.16
CA GLN A 243 12.40 -10.28 -10.95
C GLN A 243 12.59 -11.61 -11.66
N VAL A 244 12.89 -11.53 -12.97
CA VAL A 244 13.26 -12.66 -13.82
C VAL A 244 14.41 -12.23 -14.75
N ASP A 245 15.43 -13.06 -14.90
CA ASP A 245 16.60 -12.80 -15.75
C ASP A 245 17.28 -11.44 -15.43
N GLY A 246 17.32 -11.05 -14.14
CA GLY A 246 17.91 -9.79 -13.66
C GLY A 246 17.08 -8.54 -13.97
N GLN A 247 15.86 -8.67 -14.51
CA GLN A 247 14.96 -7.57 -14.82
C GLN A 247 13.76 -7.59 -13.89
N VAL A 248 13.39 -6.41 -13.39
CA VAL A 248 12.19 -6.20 -12.57
C VAL A 248 11.02 -5.87 -13.47
N HIS A 249 9.91 -6.55 -13.26
CA HIS A 249 8.64 -6.38 -13.95
C HIS A 249 7.58 -5.99 -12.94
N THR A 250 6.61 -5.14 -13.33
CA THR A 250 5.52 -4.70 -12.46
C THR A 250 4.18 -5.06 -13.08
N ALA A 251 3.47 -5.99 -12.48
CA ALA A 251 2.08 -6.31 -12.84
C ALA A 251 1.11 -5.45 -12.01
N GLN A 252 -0.06 -5.11 -12.58
CA GLN A 252 -1.04 -4.22 -11.98
C GLN A 252 -2.43 -4.87 -11.96
N PHE A 253 -3.10 -4.77 -10.82
CA PHE A 253 -4.44 -5.31 -10.64
C PHE A 253 -5.35 -4.28 -9.98
N ALA A 254 -6.66 -4.51 -10.09
CA ALA A 254 -7.66 -3.74 -9.35
C ALA A 254 -8.69 -4.72 -8.77
N LEU A 255 -8.71 -4.85 -7.46
CA LEU A 255 -9.60 -5.75 -6.76
C LEU A 255 -10.68 -4.97 -6.01
N ASP A 256 -11.90 -5.45 -6.08
CA ASP A 256 -12.97 -4.96 -5.21
C ASP A 256 -13.05 -5.86 -3.97
N THR A 257 -13.20 -5.26 -2.79
CA THR A 257 -13.36 -6.05 -1.57
C THR A 257 -14.66 -6.85 -1.59
N THR A 258 -14.58 -8.09 -1.09
CA THR A 258 -15.73 -8.90 -0.78
C THR A 258 -16.19 -8.66 0.66
N GLY A 259 -17.51 -8.81 0.96
CA GLY A 259 -18.01 -8.89 2.33
C GLY A 259 -17.97 -7.61 3.15
N ALA A 260 -18.79 -6.64 2.80
CA ALA A 260 -19.59 -5.86 3.72
C ALA A 260 -20.91 -5.61 3.03
N ALA A 261 -21.78 -6.59 3.11
CA ALA A 261 -23.16 -6.39 2.70
C ALA A 261 -23.71 -5.17 3.44
N ASP A 262 -24.25 -4.22 2.68
CA ASP A 262 -25.07 -3.11 3.14
C ASP A 262 -25.92 -3.49 4.37
N THR A 263 -25.46 -3.14 5.56
CA THR A 263 -26.34 -2.97 6.70
C THR A 263 -26.98 -1.58 6.63
N ARG A 264 -27.64 -1.28 5.52
CA ARG A 264 -28.69 -0.27 5.54
C ARG A 264 -29.86 -0.89 6.28
N PRO A 265 -30.29 -0.33 7.42
CA PRO A 265 -31.56 -0.73 7.99
C PRO A 265 -32.63 -0.45 6.94
N SER A 266 -33.28 -1.49 6.47
CA SER A 266 -34.52 -1.38 5.68
C SER A 266 -35.47 -0.51 6.49
N ALA A 267 -35.71 0.70 6.03
CA ALA A 267 -36.77 1.54 6.57
C ALA A 267 -38.09 0.80 6.29
N GLY A 268 -38.58 0.10 7.31
CA GLY A 268 -39.84 -0.55 7.27
C GLY A 268 -40.94 0.47 6.93
N ALA A 269 -41.56 0.28 5.80
CA ALA A 269 -42.76 1.01 5.42
C ALA A 269 -43.86 0.58 6.38
N THR A 270 -44.10 1.34 7.43
CA THR A 270 -45.36 1.30 8.17
C THR A 270 -46.40 2.00 7.34
N ALA A 271 -47.17 1.21 6.60
CA ALA A 271 -48.44 1.64 6.05
C ALA A 271 -49.45 1.73 7.22
N GLU A 272 -49.66 2.91 7.75
CA GLU A 272 -50.87 3.16 8.57
C GLU A 272 -52.05 3.43 7.65
N GLY A 273 -52.93 2.43 7.59
CA GLY A 273 -54.23 2.59 7.01
C GLY A 273 -55.13 3.44 7.90
N HIS A 274 -55.52 4.61 7.42
CA HIS A 274 -56.68 5.34 7.97
C HIS A 274 -57.96 4.72 7.40
N GLY A 275 -58.72 4.00 8.29
CA GLY A 275 -60.08 3.66 8.07
C GLY A 275 -60.97 4.82 8.51
N GLU A 276 -61.87 5.18 7.62
CA GLU A 276 -62.94 6.16 7.87
C GLU A 276 -63.93 5.64 8.92
N HIS A 277 -64.35 6.54 9.80
CA HIS A 277 -65.75 6.73 10.23
C HIS A 277 -65.93 8.18 10.67
#